data_2b8f3bd495356f4eaf3aa40b618fd0a9
#
_entry.id   2b8f3bd495356f4eaf3aa40b618fd0a9
#
_cell.length_a   1.000
_cell.length_b   1.000
_cell.length_c   1.000
_cell.angle_alpha   90.00
_cell.angle_beta   90.00
_cell.angle_gamma   90.00
#
_symmetry.space_group_name_H-M   'P 1'
#
loop_
_entity.id
_entity.type
_entity.pdbx_description
1 polymer ?
#
loop_
_entity_poly.entity_id
_entity_poly.type
_entity_poly.pdbx_seq_one_letter_code
_entity_poly.pdbx_strand_id
1 'polypeptide(L)'
;MFAAPPVLDTTVFARVPDSLSRANRKSHWVDVLQNGAPTPSFLEGPSFDRDGNLWVTDIPWGRLFKITPDGTLSLAFEYDGEPNGLKFHKDGRAFITDHKHGIMVFDPKTAKIAPYLERGRFERFKGVNDLVFASNGDLYFTDQGMTGLHDPSGRVYRLRGNGQLDCLLDNVPSPNGLALNKAETILYLCVTRNNAIWRVPLQADGTVGRVGIFIQMSGGTGPDGMAMDEDDNLAVCHVGFGTVWLFSRLGEPLQRIRSAAGLATTNCAYGGRDRKSLFITESATGSVLRAELPVAGRAMYSHQ
;
A
#
# COMPACT_ATOMS: atom_id res chain seq x y z
N MET A 1 -26.23 -8.86 10.60
CA MET A 1 -26.01 -7.96 9.45
C MET A 1 -25.78 -6.57 10.03
N PHE A 2 -24.69 -5.89 9.70
CA PHE A 2 -24.42 -4.53 10.17
C PHE A 2 -25.34 -3.52 9.45
N ALA A 3 -25.64 -2.41 10.10
CA ALA A 3 -26.28 -1.27 9.44
C ALA A 3 -25.31 -0.70 8.37
N ALA A 4 -25.88 -0.07 7.33
CA ALA A 4 -25.05 0.60 6.33
C ALA A 4 -24.31 1.77 7.03
N PRO A 5 -22.97 1.84 6.91
CA PRO A 5 -22.21 2.90 7.55
C PRO A 5 -22.47 4.25 6.85
N PRO A 6 -22.30 5.38 7.57
CA PRO A 6 -22.39 6.70 6.96
C PRO A 6 -21.40 6.87 5.82
N VAL A 7 -21.77 7.67 4.82
CA VAL A 7 -20.93 7.97 3.67
C VAL A 7 -20.20 9.29 3.88
N LEU A 8 -18.91 9.29 3.59
CA LEU A 8 -18.05 10.48 3.53
C LEU A 8 -17.49 10.60 2.11
N ASP A 9 -17.70 11.74 1.47
CA ASP A 9 -17.14 11.99 0.15
C ASP A 9 -15.71 12.54 0.26
N THR A 10 -14.83 12.08 -0.63
CA THR A 10 -13.47 12.63 -0.75
C THR A 10 -13.45 13.89 -1.61
N THR A 11 -12.36 14.64 -1.52
CA THR A 11 -11.98 15.69 -2.48
C THR A 11 -10.72 15.28 -3.23
N VAL A 12 -10.52 15.80 -4.45
CA VAL A 12 -9.26 15.63 -5.18
C VAL A 12 -8.23 16.56 -4.55
N PHE A 13 -7.16 16.00 -4.02
CA PHE A 13 -6.04 16.74 -3.41
C PHE A 13 -4.97 17.09 -4.44
N ALA A 14 -4.59 16.14 -5.29
CA ALA A 14 -3.62 16.30 -6.35
C ALA A 14 -3.96 15.39 -7.53
N ARG A 15 -3.43 15.71 -8.70
CA ARG A 15 -3.56 14.90 -9.91
C ARG A 15 -2.27 14.94 -10.72
N VAL A 16 -1.91 13.83 -11.33
CA VAL A 16 -0.80 13.78 -12.29
C VAL A 16 -1.16 14.68 -13.48
N PRO A 17 -0.37 15.72 -13.79
CA PRO A 17 -0.69 16.64 -14.89
C PRO A 17 -0.50 15.96 -16.25
N ASP A 18 -1.24 16.43 -17.26
CA ASP A 18 -1.19 15.87 -18.62
C ASP A 18 0.22 15.85 -19.22
N SER A 19 1.07 16.82 -18.86
CA SER A 19 2.49 16.87 -19.28
C SER A 19 3.31 15.69 -18.80
N LEU A 20 2.88 15.01 -17.73
CA LEU A 20 3.49 13.80 -17.19
C LEU A 20 2.75 12.53 -17.59
N SER A 21 1.68 12.61 -18.38
CA SER A 21 0.95 11.45 -18.89
C SER A 21 1.86 10.55 -19.73
N ARG A 22 1.69 9.24 -19.58
CA ARG A 22 2.40 8.20 -20.35
C ARG A 22 1.43 7.29 -21.15
N ALA A 23 0.19 7.74 -21.37
CA ALA A 23 -0.86 6.95 -22.04
C ALA A 23 -0.44 6.35 -23.40
N ASN A 24 0.49 6.97 -24.10
CA ASN A 24 0.99 6.53 -25.41
C ASN A 24 2.24 5.65 -25.33
N ARG A 25 2.72 5.32 -24.12
CA ARG A 25 3.86 4.42 -23.91
C ARG A 25 3.38 3.00 -23.68
N LYS A 26 4.28 2.02 -23.94
CA LYS A 26 4.07 0.61 -23.63
C LYS A 26 5.01 0.19 -22.51
N SER A 27 4.53 -0.71 -21.67
CA SER A 27 5.36 -1.44 -20.70
C SER A 27 4.81 -2.84 -20.53
N HIS A 28 5.66 -3.78 -20.15
CA HIS A 28 5.24 -5.15 -19.86
C HIS A 28 4.14 -5.18 -18.79
N TRP A 29 4.26 -4.34 -17.77
CA TRP A 29 3.26 -4.22 -16.70
C TRP A 29 1.88 -3.84 -17.26
N VAL A 30 1.81 -2.84 -18.16
CA VAL A 30 0.55 -2.42 -18.81
C VAL A 30 -0.02 -3.53 -19.68
N ASP A 31 0.83 -4.21 -20.45
CA ASP A 31 0.37 -5.29 -21.33
C ASP A 31 -0.25 -6.44 -20.52
N VAL A 32 0.35 -6.81 -19.39
CA VAL A 32 -0.10 -7.94 -18.56
C VAL A 32 -1.26 -7.57 -17.64
N LEU A 33 -1.18 -6.44 -16.94
CA LEU A 33 -2.15 -6.10 -15.88
C LEU A 33 -3.26 -5.16 -16.32
N GLN A 34 -3.08 -4.42 -17.42
CA GLN A 34 -4.06 -3.52 -18.00
C GLN A 34 -4.52 -3.96 -19.39
N ASN A 35 -4.16 -5.18 -19.85
CA ASN A 35 -4.46 -5.71 -21.18
C ASN A 35 -4.07 -4.74 -22.31
N GLY A 36 -2.95 -4.02 -22.13
CA GLY A 36 -2.46 -3.03 -23.09
C GLY A 36 -3.28 -1.74 -23.18
N ALA A 37 -4.23 -1.52 -22.28
CA ALA A 37 -5.05 -0.30 -22.28
C ALA A 37 -4.18 0.95 -22.01
N PRO A 38 -4.49 2.11 -22.64
CA PRO A 38 -3.78 3.35 -22.37
C PRO A 38 -3.79 3.67 -20.88
N THR A 39 -2.59 3.73 -20.28
CA THR A 39 -2.41 3.94 -18.84
C THR A 39 -1.55 5.19 -18.62
N PRO A 40 -2.16 6.36 -18.40
CA PRO A 40 -1.42 7.61 -18.18
C PRO A 40 -0.47 7.56 -16.99
N SER A 41 -0.91 6.93 -15.90
CA SER A 41 -0.20 6.64 -14.65
C SER A 41 -0.96 5.55 -13.89
N PHE A 42 -0.32 4.90 -12.93
CA PHE A 42 -0.96 3.98 -11.99
C PHE A 42 -0.35 4.21 -10.61
N LEU A 43 -1.02 5.03 -9.80
CA LEU A 43 -0.49 5.52 -8.53
C LEU A 43 -0.66 4.49 -7.42
N GLU A 44 0.40 4.34 -6.60
CA GLU A 44 0.46 3.45 -5.47
C GLU A 44 1.35 4.01 -4.33
N GLY A 45 1.53 3.25 -3.28
CA GLY A 45 2.52 3.42 -2.23
C GLY A 45 2.52 4.76 -1.51
N PRO A 46 1.38 5.32 -1.08
CA PRO A 46 1.37 6.63 -0.42
C PRO A 46 2.11 6.57 0.92
N SER A 47 3.02 7.52 1.13
CA SER A 47 3.78 7.64 2.38
C SER A 47 4.25 9.08 2.58
N PHE A 48 4.35 9.50 3.84
CA PHE A 48 4.81 10.84 4.18
C PHE A 48 6.28 10.86 4.60
N ASP A 49 7.04 11.83 4.08
CA ASP A 49 8.34 12.17 4.62
C ASP A 49 8.20 13.03 5.91
N ARG A 50 9.32 13.29 6.59
CA ARG A 50 9.32 14.09 7.83
C ARG A 50 8.98 15.56 7.63
N ASP A 51 9.10 16.05 6.42
CA ASP A 51 8.76 17.44 6.05
C ASP A 51 7.26 17.59 5.73
N GLY A 52 6.50 16.49 5.81
CA GLY A 52 5.05 16.45 5.55
C GLY A 52 4.69 16.38 4.07
N ASN A 53 5.63 16.11 3.18
CA ASN A 53 5.31 15.86 1.78
C ASN A 53 4.81 14.42 1.63
N LEU A 54 3.78 14.26 0.82
CA LEU A 54 3.29 12.95 0.39
C LEU A 54 4.11 12.47 -0.80
N TRP A 55 4.58 11.24 -0.73
CA TRP A 55 5.21 10.54 -1.85
C TRP A 55 4.29 9.42 -2.32
N VAL A 56 4.24 9.23 -3.63
CA VAL A 56 3.51 8.13 -4.27
C VAL A 56 4.37 7.53 -5.39
N THR A 57 4.19 6.26 -5.63
CA THR A 57 4.80 5.54 -6.75
C THR A 57 3.87 5.58 -7.96
N ASP A 58 4.45 5.33 -9.12
CA ASP A 58 3.73 5.14 -10.37
C ASP A 58 4.31 3.93 -11.08
N ILE A 59 3.65 2.81 -10.88
CA ILE A 59 4.18 1.47 -11.13
C ILE A 59 4.68 1.30 -12.56
N PRO A 60 3.84 1.47 -13.62
CA PRO A 60 4.23 1.07 -14.97
C PRO A 60 5.35 1.89 -15.57
N TRP A 61 5.66 3.04 -14.95
CA TRP A 61 6.61 4.01 -15.51
C TRP A 61 7.85 4.23 -14.66
N GLY A 62 8.02 3.47 -13.57
CA GLY A 62 9.19 3.57 -12.70
C GLY A 62 9.36 4.94 -12.05
N ARG A 63 8.26 5.61 -11.68
CA ARG A 63 8.29 6.99 -11.19
C ARG A 63 7.96 7.10 -9.71
N LEU A 64 8.62 8.06 -9.07
CA LEU A 64 8.29 8.52 -7.73
C LEU A 64 7.83 9.98 -7.85
N PHE A 65 6.62 10.26 -7.41
CA PHE A 65 6.10 11.61 -7.31
C PHE A 65 6.18 12.12 -5.87
N LYS A 66 6.48 13.41 -5.73
CA LYS A 66 6.42 14.14 -4.47
C LYS A 66 5.31 15.18 -4.56
N ILE A 67 4.48 15.24 -3.53
CA ILE A 67 3.34 16.16 -3.42
C ILE A 67 3.52 16.96 -2.14
N THR A 68 3.63 18.28 -2.28
CA THR A 68 3.77 19.20 -1.14
C THR A 68 2.45 19.34 -0.37
N PRO A 69 2.47 19.86 0.88
CA PRO A 69 1.25 20.02 1.68
C PRO A 69 0.14 20.88 1.05
N ASP A 70 0.48 21.72 0.07
CA ASP A 70 -0.47 22.51 -0.72
C ASP A 70 -1.03 21.78 -1.94
N GLY A 71 -0.64 20.51 -2.18
CA GLY A 71 -1.13 19.68 -3.27
C GLY A 71 -0.32 19.80 -4.57
N THR A 72 0.82 20.50 -4.58
CA THR A 72 1.67 20.60 -5.77
C THR A 72 2.42 19.30 -6.02
N LEU A 73 2.09 18.61 -7.13
CA LEU A 73 2.72 17.37 -7.55
C LEU A 73 3.91 17.62 -8.48
N SER A 74 5.02 16.97 -8.20
CA SER A 74 6.24 17.00 -9.03
C SER A 74 6.82 15.60 -9.22
N LEU A 75 7.46 15.35 -10.37
CA LEU A 75 8.26 14.15 -10.60
C LEU A 75 9.57 14.29 -9.82
N ALA A 76 9.75 13.45 -8.82
CA ALA A 76 10.95 13.46 -7.97
C ALA A 76 12.05 12.53 -8.51
N PHE A 77 11.67 11.37 -9.08
CA PHE A 77 12.62 10.39 -9.60
C PHE A 77 11.96 9.49 -10.64
N GLU A 78 12.74 9.01 -11.62
CA GLU A 78 12.31 8.02 -12.62
C GLU A 78 13.47 7.03 -12.84
N TYR A 79 13.18 5.73 -12.91
CA TYR A 79 14.17 4.66 -13.13
C TYR A 79 13.54 3.47 -13.86
N ASP A 80 14.36 2.53 -14.31
CA ASP A 80 13.88 1.27 -14.87
C ASP A 80 13.41 0.32 -13.75
N GLY A 81 12.17 0.49 -13.30
CA GLY A 81 11.55 -0.28 -12.24
C GLY A 81 10.04 -0.31 -12.37
N GLU A 82 9.42 -1.06 -11.46
CA GLU A 82 7.97 -1.16 -11.27
C GLU A 82 7.64 -0.94 -9.79
N PRO A 83 7.88 0.30 -9.25
CA PRO A 83 7.69 0.59 -7.83
C PRO A 83 6.21 0.50 -7.44
N ASN A 84 5.91 -0.19 -6.35
CA ASN A 84 4.57 -0.33 -5.83
C ASN A 84 4.46 0.31 -4.43
N GLY A 85 4.55 -0.43 -3.33
CA GLY A 85 4.55 0.14 -1.99
C GLY A 85 5.77 1.00 -1.70
N LEU A 86 5.61 2.04 -0.87
CA LEU A 86 6.68 2.92 -0.41
C LEU A 86 6.48 3.24 1.07
N LYS A 87 7.52 3.10 1.89
CA LYS A 87 7.53 3.56 3.30
C LYS A 87 8.86 4.18 3.66
N PHE A 88 8.82 5.30 4.36
CA PHE A 88 10.01 5.95 4.87
C PHE A 88 10.53 5.27 6.14
N HIS A 89 11.84 5.05 6.18
CA HIS A 89 12.58 4.58 7.34
C HIS A 89 12.97 5.77 8.26
N LYS A 90 13.31 5.50 9.53
CA LYS A 90 13.75 6.51 10.51
C LYS A 90 14.97 7.32 10.07
N ASP A 91 15.82 6.79 9.20
CA ASP A 91 16.99 7.51 8.67
C ASP A 91 16.66 8.45 7.49
N GLY A 92 15.40 8.49 7.05
CA GLY A 92 14.88 9.36 5.99
C GLY A 92 14.95 8.74 4.59
N ARG A 93 15.47 7.52 4.44
CA ARG A 93 15.41 6.79 3.17
C ARG A 93 14.03 6.17 2.96
N ALA A 94 13.61 6.05 1.70
CA ALA A 94 12.40 5.35 1.33
C ALA A 94 12.72 3.91 0.92
N PHE A 95 12.03 2.94 1.52
CA PHE A 95 12.02 1.55 1.11
C PHE A 95 10.84 1.35 0.17
N ILE A 96 11.08 0.68 -0.94
CA ILE A 96 10.13 0.54 -2.05
C ILE A 96 10.06 -0.94 -2.42
N THR A 97 8.86 -1.48 -2.49
CA THR A 97 8.62 -2.77 -3.13
C THR A 97 8.57 -2.56 -4.64
N ASP A 98 9.43 -3.24 -5.37
CA ASP A 98 9.54 -3.14 -6.82
C ASP A 98 9.31 -4.51 -7.45
N HIS A 99 8.33 -4.64 -8.36
CA HIS A 99 7.99 -5.91 -8.99
C HIS A 99 9.17 -6.53 -9.75
N LYS A 100 10.04 -5.70 -10.36
CA LYS A 100 11.22 -6.18 -11.11
C LYS A 100 12.40 -6.53 -10.21
N HIS A 101 12.61 -5.72 -9.15
CA HIS A 101 13.91 -5.69 -8.46
C HIS A 101 13.83 -6.13 -6.98
N GLY A 102 12.63 -6.41 -6.45
CA GLY A 102 12.44 -6.75 -5.04
C GLY A 102 12.35 -5.50 -4.16
N ILE A 103 13.04 -5.48 -3.02
CA ILE A 103 13.04 -4.29 -2.15
C ILE A 103 14.17 -3.35 -2.59
N MET A 104 13.81 -2.13 -2.95
CA MET A 104 14.71 -1.04 -3.31
C MET A 104 14.81 -0.02 -2.19
N VAL A 105 15.91 0.69 -2.11
CA VAL A 105 16.08 1.83 -1.21
C VAL A 105 16.43 3.07 -2.02
N PHE A 106 15.61 4.09 -1.84
CA PHE A 106 15.80 5.41 -2.42
C PHE A 106 16.21 6.42 -1.34
N ASP A 107 17.27 7.19 -1.59
CA ASP A 107 17.68 8.30 -0.74
C ASP A 107 17.26 9.63 -1.38
N PRO A 108 16.25 10.31 -0.82
CA PRO A 108 15.77 11.60 -1.38
C PRO A 108 16.81 12.71 -1.35
N LYS A 109 17.80 12.65 -0.45
CA LYS A 109 18.86 13.69 -0.30
C LYS A 109 19.87 13.62 -1.43
N THR A 110 20.18 12.41 -1.89
CA THR A 110 21.18 12.18 -2.94
C THR A 110 20.58 11.83 -4.28
N ALA A 111 19.26 11.64 -4.34
CA ALA A 111 18.51 11.14 -5.50
C ALA A 111 19.11 9.83 -6.06
N LYS A 112 19.50 8.92 -5.17
CA LYS A 112 20.04 7.61 -5.55
C LYS A 112 19.10 6.51 -5.12
N ILE A 113 18.94 5.51 -6.00
CA ILE A 113 18.20 4.28 -5.73
C ILE A 113 19.14 3.08 -5.90
N ALA A 114 18.98 2.08 -5.03
CA ALA A 114 19.76 0.84 -5.12
C ALA A 114 18.94 -0.36 -4.63
N PRO A 115 19.22 -1.58 -5.13
CA PRO A 115 18.66 -2.79 -4.58
C PRO A 115 19.06 -2.97 -3.10
N TYR A 116 18.11 -3.43 -2.29
CA TYR A 116 18.33 -3.77 -0.88
C TYR A 116 18.16 -5.26 -0.64
N LEU A 117 17.09 -5.85 -1.19
CA LEU A 117 16.82 -7.28 -1.12
C LEU A 117 16.15 -7.75 -2.41
N GLU A 118 16.89 -8.44 -3.27
CA GLU A 118 16.41 -8.81 -4.61
C GLU A 118 15.73 -10.19 -4.66
N ARG A 119 15.98 -11.03 -3.65
CA ARG A 119 15.52 -12.44 -3.64
C ARG A 119 15.41 -12.98 -2.21
N GLY A 120 14.65 -14.07 -2.09
CA GLY A 120 14.75 -14.96 -0.94
C GLY A 120 16.09 -15.73 -0.96
N ARG A 121 16.16 -16.88 -0.27
CA ARG A 121 17.42 -17.64 -0.16
C ARG A 121 17.98 -18.04 -1.52
N PHE A 122 17.13 -18.60 -2.41
CA PHE A 122 17.58 -19.20 -3.68
C PHE A 122 16.79 -18.73 -4.90
N GLU A 123 15.65 -18.08 -4.73
CA GLU A 123 14.76 -17.66 -5.81
C GLU A 123 14.44 -16.17 -5.73
N ARG A 124 14.13 -15.56 -6.86
CA ARG A 124 13.60 -14.20 -6.92
C ARG A 124 12.20 -14.15 -6.34
N PHE A 125 11.81 -12.99 -5.87
CA PHE A 125 10.41 -12.73 -5.52
C PHE A 125 9.54 -12.83 -6.77
N LYS A 126 8.27 -13.17 -6.58
CA LYS A 126 7.27 -13.28 -7.66
C LYS A 126 6.85 -11.92 -8.21
N GLY A 127 6.93 -10.90 -7.36
CA GLY A 127 6.54 -9.51 -7.60
C GLY A 127 6.05 -8.91 -6.30
N VAL A 128 6.98 -8.27 -5.57
CA VAL A 128 6.67 -7.67 -4.25
C VAL A 128 5.72 -6.48 -4.43
N ASN A 129 4.73 -6.37 -3.50
CA ASN A 129 3.65 -5.40 -3.66
C ASN A 129 3.66 -4.30 -2.60
N ASP A 130 3.40 -4.58 -1.33
CA ASP A 130 3.32 -3.55 -0.28
C ASP A 130 4.21 -3.90 0.92
N LEU A 131 4.45 -2.92 1.80
CA LEU A 131 5.35 -3.07 2.94
C LEU A 131 4.91 -2.22 4.14
N VAL A 132 5.28 -2.65 5.34
CA VAL A 132 5.12 -1.88 6.58
C VAL A 132 6.28 -2.15 7.53
N PHE A 133 6.75 -1.11 8.22
CA PHE A 133 7.71 -1.24 9.30
C PHE A 133 7.02 -1.46 10.64
N ALA A 134 7.54 -2.38 11.44
CA ALA A 134 7.27 -2.46 12.87
C ALA A 134 8.12 -1.43 13.65
N SER A 135 7.75 -1.14 14.88
CA SER A 135 8.44 -0.18 15.74
C SER A 135 9.90 -0.58 16.07
N ASN A 136 10.19 -1.88 16.05
CA ASN A 136 11.53 -2.45 16.22
C ASN A 136 12.41 -2.37 14.96
N GLY A 137 11.86 -1.91 13.82
CA GLY A 137 12.55 -1.82 12.53
C GLY A 137 12.44 -3.05 11.65
N ASP A 138 11.74 -4.11 12.06
CA ASP A 138 11.43 -5.22 11.18
C ASP A 138 10.53 -4.74 10.02
N LEU A 139 10.84 -5.20 8.82
CA LEU A 139 10.08 -4.87 7.61
C LEU A 139 9.21 -6.07 7.21
N TYR A 140 7.90 -5.88 7.22
CA TYR A 140 6.96 -6.85 6.67
C TYR A 140 6.61 -6.44 5.24
N PHE A 141 6.54 -7.39 4.33
CA PHE A 141 6.18 -7.12 2.93
C PHE A 141 5.48 -8.32 2.28
N THR A 142 4.72 -8.03 1.25
CA THR A 142 3.98 -9.02 0.47
C THR A 142 4.68 -9.31 -0.86
N ASP A 143 4.68 -10.57 -1.26
CA ASP A 143 5.18 -11.05 -2.55
C ASP A 143 4.01 -11.66 -3.31
N GLN A 144 3.32 -10.77 -4.04
CA GLN A 144 2.05 -11.06 -4.69
C GLN A 144 2.21 -11.82 -6.00
N GLY A 145 3.04 -11.30 -6.90
CA GLY A 145 3.14 -11.81 -8.28
C GLY A 145 1.77 -11.87 -8.97
N MET A 146 1.61 -12.87 -9.83
CA MET A 146 0.36 -13.16 -10.54
C MET A 146 -0.51 -14.20 -9.84
N THR A 147 -0.39 -14.30 -8.51
CA THR A 147 -1.11 -15.29 -7.70
C THR A 147 -2.59 -14.94 -7.52
N GLY A 148 -3.38 -15.94 -7.18
CA GLY A 148 -4.83 -15.81 -6.99
C GLY A 148 -5.42 -17.10 -6.49
N LEU A 149 -6.75 -17.26 -6.54
CA LEU A 149 -7.42 -18.50 -6.12
C LEU A 149 -7.01 -19.73 -6.94
N HIS A 150 -6.61 -19.52 -8.19
CA HIS A 150 -6.10 -20.57 -9.08
C HIS A 150 -4.65 -20.98 -8.76
N ASP A 151 -3.88 -20.08 -8.16
CA ASP A 151 -2.51 -20.27 -7.69
C ASP A 151 -2.32 -19.50 -6.38
N PRO A 152 -2.64 -20.05 -5.23
CA PRO A 152 -2.55 -19.34 -3.96
C PRO A 152 -1.13 -19.31 -3.38
N SER A 153 -0.11 -19.24 -4.22
CA SER A 153 1.30 -19.32 -3.80
C SER A 153 1.96 -17.97 -3.54
N GLY A 154 1.17 -16.91 -3.31
CA GLY A 154 1.65 -15.63 -2.81
C GLY A 154 2.19 -15.73 -1.39
N ARG A 155 3.13 -14.86 -1.03
CA ARG A 155 3.89 -14.96 0.22
C ARG A 155 3.84 -13.69 1.03
N VAL A 156 4.01 -13.84 2.34
CA VAL A 156 4.24 -12.73 3.27
C VAL A 156 5.57 -12.96 3.96
N TYR A 157 6.42 -11.96 3.93
CA TYR A 157 7.75 -12.01 4.52
C TYR A 157 7.90 -11.02 5.67
N ARG A 158 8.81 -11.35 6.60
CA ARG A 158 9.39 -10.42 7.55
C ARG A 158 10.91 -10.41 7.37
N LEU A 159 11.46 -9.24 7.08
CA LEU A 159 12.89 -8.98 7.12
C LEU A 159 13.22 -8.33 8.47
N ARG A 160 13.96 -9.04 9.30
CA ARG A 160 14.37 -8.54 10.62
C ARG A 160 15.49 -7.52 10.49
N GLY A 161 15.62 -6.63 11.46
CA GLY A 161 16.70 -5.64 11.51
C GLY A 161 18.13 -6.23 11.47
N ASN A 162 18.29 -7.50 11.80
CA ASN A 162 19.57 -8.23 11.69
C ASN A 162 19.80 -8.88 10.29
N GLY A 163 18.92 -8.63 9.32
CA GLY A 163 19.00 -9.17 7.96
C GLY A 163 18.39 -10.57 7.77
N GLN A 164 17.85 -11.20 8.82
CA GLN A 164 17.17 -12.48 8.67
C GLN A 164 15.85 -12.31 7.96
N LEU A 165 15.61 -13.11 6.91
CA LEU A 165 14.35 -13.16 6.17
C LEU A 165 13.54 -14.39 6.59
N ASP A 166 12.36 -14.14 7.14
CA ASP A 166 11.39 -15.17 7.51
C ASP A 166 10.23 -15.16 6.51
N CYS A 167 9.86 -16.30 5.94
CA CYS A 167 8.61 -16.47 5.21
C CYS A 167 7.52 -16.81 6.24
N LEU A 168 6.58 -15.90 6.46
CA LEU A 168 5.52 -16.06 7.44
C LEU A 168 4.33 -16.84 6.89
N LEU A 169 3.99 -16.60 5.63
CA LEU A 169 2.93 -17.29 4.87
C LEU A 169 3.42 -17.55 3.45
N ASP A 170 3.04 -18.67 2.85
CA ASP A 170 3.41 -19.08 1.49
C ASP A 170 2.24 -19.60 0.65
N ASN A 171 1.02 -19.38 1.14
CA ASN A 171 -0.20 -19.93 0.59
C ASN A 171 -1.32 -18.88 0.45
N VAL A 172 -0.96 -17.64 0.10
CA VAL A 172 -1.90 -16.51 0.07
C VAL A 172 -2.31 -16.17 -1.37
N PRO A 173 -3.60 -16.22 -1.70
CA PRO A 173 -4.07 -15.88 -3.05
C PRO A 173 -4.07 -14.36 -3.27
N SER A 174 -2.98 -13.82 -3.82
CA SER A 174 -2.79 -12.39 -4.08
C SER A 174 -2.67 -11.53 -2.80
N PRO A 175 -1.60 -11.72 -1.98
CA PRO A 175 -1.34 -10.86 -0.82
C PRO A 175 -0.98 -9.44 -1.30
N ASN A 176 -1.59 -8.43 -0.70
CA ASN A 176 -1.46 -7.04 -1.10
C ASN A 176 -1.12 -6.15 0.11
N GLY A 177 -1.89 -5.12 0.40
CA GLY A 177 -1.68 -4.22 1.51
C GLY A 177 -1.64 -4.91 2.87
N LEU A 178 -0.85 -4.37 3.78
CA LEU A 178 -0.67 -4.92 5.12
C LEU A 178 -0.53 -3.81 6.17
N ALA A 179 -1.03 -4.07 7.38
CA ALA A 179 -0.91 -3.17 8.50
C ALA A 179 -0.76 -3.94 9.82
N LEU A 180 0.03 -3.41 10.74
CA LEU A 180 0.17 -3.93 12.09
C LEU A 180 -0.81 -3.22 13.03
N ASN A 181 -1.46 -3.95 13.95
CA ASN A 181 -2.19 -3.32 15.04
C ASN A 181 -1.24 -2.55 15.98
N LYS A 182 -1.77 -1.71 16.85
CA LYS A 182 -0.97 -0.86 17.75
C LYS A 182 -0.01 -1.66 18.66
N ALA A 183 -0.44 -2.83 19.10
CA ALA A 183 0.38 -3.72 19.93
C ALA A 183 1.39 -4.56 19.12
N GLU A 184 1.36 -4.48 17.78
CA GLU A 184 2.20 -5.29 16.87
C GLU A 184 2.14 -6.80 17.10
N THR A 185 0.98 -7.27 17.58
CA THR A 185 0.67 -8.69 17.81
C THR A 185 -0.19 -9.29 16.70
N ILE A 186 -0.69 -8.46 15.80
CA ILE A 186 -1.54 -8.86 14.68
C ILE A 186 -1.07 -8.12 13.44
N LEU A 187 -0.84 -8.88 12.37
CA LEU A 187 -0.71 -8.36 11.02
C LEU A 187 -2.06 -8.55 10.32
N TYR A 188 -2.67 -7.46 9.86
CA TYR A 188 -3.79 -7.50 8.93
C TYR A 188 -3.25 -7.53 7.51
N LEU A 189 -3.87 -8.34 6.65
CA LEU A 189 -3.43 -8.60 5.30
C LEU A 189 -4.61 -8.52 4.33
N CYS A 190 -4.53 -7.64 3.34
CA CYS A 190 -5.42 -7.67 2.19
C CYS A 190 -5.10 -8.88 1.32
N VAL A 191 -6.09 -9.72 1.11
CA VAL A 191 -6.02 -10.88 0.22
C VAL A 191 -6.95 -10.61 -0.95
N THR A 192 -6.43 -9.88 -1.95
CA THR A 192 -7.23 -9.26 -3.01
C THR A 192 -8.12 -10.26 -3.73
N ARG A 193 -7.56 -11.40 -4.17
CA ARG A 193 -8.30 -12.36 -4.98
C ARG A 193 -9.20 -13.29 -4.16
N ASN A 194 -9.11 -13.27 -2.83
CA ASN A 194 -10.09 -13.87 -1.93
C ASN A 194 -11.15 -12.86 -1.46
N ASN A 195 -11.03 -11.61 -1.88
CA ASN A 195 -11.89 -10.49 -1.47
C ASN A 195 -12.06 -10.41 0.05
N ALA A 196 -10.95 -10.58 0.78
CA ALA A 196 -10.97 -10.69 2.23
C ALA A 196 -9.77 -9.99 2.88
N ILE A 197 -9.93 -9.63 4.15
CA ILE A 197 -8.84 -9.22 5.02
C ILE A 197 -8.58 -10.38 5.98
N TRP A 198 -7.34 -10.86 5.99
CA TRP A 198 -6.92 -11.88 6.94
C TRP A 198 -6.33 -11.24 8.19
N ARG A 199 -6.56 -11.90 9.32
CA ARG A 199 -5.94 -11.61 10.60
C ARG A 199 -4.87 -12.64 10.87
N VAL A 200 -3.62 -12.21 10.94
CA VAL A 200 -2.44 -13.03 11.14
C VAL A 200 -1.86 -12.73 12.52
N PRO A 201 -2.12 -13.56 13.54
CA PRO A 201 -1.53 -13.39 14.87
C PRO A 201 -0.02 -13.63 14.82
N LEU A 202 0.75 -12.68 15.35
CA LEU A 202 2.21 -12.77 15.49
C LEU A 202 2.56 -13.29 16.88
N GLN A 203 3.29 -14.39 16.94
CA GLN A 203 3.72 -15.02 18.21
C GLN A 203 5.04 -14.41 18.70
N ALA A 204 5.28 -14.46 20.01
CA ALA A 204 6.48 -13.92 20.63
C ALA A 204 7.77 -14.62 20.14
N ASP A 205 7.69 -15.88 19.72
CA ASP A 205 8.81 -16.64 19.12
C ASP A 205 9.07 -16.26 17.65
N GLY A 206 8.22 -15.38 17.09
CA GLY A 206 8.35 -14.91 15.72
C GLY A 206 7.63 -15.77 14.68
N THR A 207 6.92 -16.81 15.08
CA THR A 207 6.03 -17.57 14.20
C THR A 207 4.67 -16.90 14.09
N VAL A 208 3.82 -17.39 13.19
CA VAL A 208 2.43 -16.95 13.07
C VAL A 208 1.50 -17.94 13.77
N GLY A 209 0.44 -17.42 14.39
CA GLY A 209 -0.61 -18.22 15.00
C GLY A 209 -1.65 -18.71 13.98
N ARG A 210 -2.85 -19.04 14.47
CA ARG A 210 -3.96 -19.45 13.60
C ARG A 210 -4.47 -18.26 12.80
N VAL A 211 -4.16 -18.25 11.50
CA VAL A 211 -4.64 -17.26 10.55
C VAL A 211 -6.12 -17.47 10.27
N GLY A 212 -6.88 -16.39 10.21
CA GLY A 212 -8.31 -16.45 9.89
C GLY A 212 -8.77 -15.23 9.12
N ILE A 213 -9.94 -15.34 8.51
CA ILE A 213 -10.60 -14.21 7.86
C ILE A 213 -11.10 -13.28 8.97
N PHE A 214 -10.69 -12.01 8.88
CA PHE A 214 -11.18 -10.94 9.75
C PHE A 214 -12.41 -10.27 9.15
N ILE A 215 -12.35 -9.92 7.86
CA ILE A 215 -13.45 -9.32 7.13
C ILE A 215 -13.57 -10.01 5.78
N GLN A 216 -14.78 -10.48 5.47
CA GLN A 216 -15.12 -10.93 4.12
C GLN A 216 -15.82 -9.78 3.40
N MET A 217 -15.25 -9.36 2.28
CA MET A 217 -15.81 -8.32 1.41
C MET A 217 -16.51 -8.97 0.21
N SER A 218 -17.18 -8.16 -0.61
CA SER A 218 -17.81 -8.60 -1.85
C SER A 218 -17.86 -7.48 -2.88
N GLY A 219 -17.86 -7.85 -4.15
CA GLY A 219 -17.83 -6.91 -5.27
C GLY A 219 -16.44 -6.31 -5.51
N GLY A 220 -16.35 -5.41 -6.49
CA GLY A 220 -15.08 -4.82 -6.91
C GLY A 220 -14.06 -5.86 -7.37
N THR A 221 -12.79 -5.47 -7.31
CA THR A 221 -11.65 -6.37 -7.57
C THR A 221 -11.15 -7.03 -6.28
N GLY A 222 -11.37 -6.38 -5.15
CA GLY A 222 -10.98 -6.82 -3.82
C GLY A 222 -10.24 -5.73 -3.02
N PRO A 223 -9.92 -6.01 -1.74
CA PRO A 223 -9.13 -5.11 -0.92
C PRO A 223 -7.69 -5.00 -1.46
N ASP A 224 -7.12 -3.80 -1.35
CA ASP A 224 -5.81 -3.45 -1.89
C ASP A 224 -4.91 -2.90 -0.76
N GLY A 225 -4.56 -1.63 -0.76
CA GLY A 225 -3.80 -1.01 0.32
C GLY A 225 -4.65 -0.73 1.56
N MET A 226 -3.99 -0.55 2.70
CA MET A 226 -4.64 -0.25 3.97
C MET A 226 -3.81 0.64 4.89
N ALA A 227 -4.49 1.30 5.83
CA ALA A 227 -3.86 2.09 6.87
C ALA A 227 -4.58 1.93 8.21
N MET A 228 -3.85 2.11 9.31
CA MET A 228 -4.35 1.95 10.69
C MET A 228 -4.40 3.30 11.40
N ASP A 229 -5.46 3.55 12.19
CA ASP A 229 -5.52 4.70 13.09
C ASP A 229 -5.08 4.37 14.53
N GLU A 230 -5.10 5.37 15.41
CA GLU A 230 -4.66 5.23 16.81
C GLU A 230 -5.61 4.39 17.68
N ASP A 231 -6.84 4.16 17.23
CA ASP A 231 -7.85 3.32 17.90
C ASP A 231 -7.91 1.89 17.33
N ASP A 232 -6.90 1.51 16.50
CA ASP A 232 -6.86 0.25 15.77
C ASP A 232 -8.03 0.08 14.77
N ASN A 233 -8.64 1.18 14.28
CA ASN A 233 -9.55 1.08 13.15
C ASN A 233 -8.76 0.97 11.85
N LEU A 234 -9.29 0.19 10.91
CA LEU A 234 -8.62 -0.18 9.67
C LEU A 234 -9.29 0.49 8.47
N ALA A 235 -8.58 1.42 7.81
CA ALA A 235 -8.97 1.96 6.52
C ALA A 235 -8.48 1.03 5.41
N VAL A 236 -9.40 0.53 4.56
CA VAL A 236 -9.12 -0.46 3.52
C VAL A 236 -9.60 0.03 2.18
N CYS A 237 -8.71 0.18 1.22
CA CYS A 237 -9.03 0.51 -0.15
C CYS A 237 -9.69 -0.69 -0.86
N HIS A 238 -10.76 -0.44 -1.59
CA HIS A 238 -11.51 -1.46 -2.33
C HIS A 238 -11.53 -1.12 -3.82
N VAL A 239 -10.58 -1.69 -4.55
CA VAL A 239 -10.39 -1.46 -5.98
C VAL A 239 -11.60 -1.93 -6.78
N GLY A 240 -11.97 -1.14 -7.79
CA GLY A 240 -13.15 -1.40 -8.62
C GLY A 240 -14.48 -1.06 -7.95
N PHE A 241 -14.43 -0.56 -6.69
CA PHE A 241 -15.60 -0.14 -5.93
C PHE A 241 -15.63 1.37 -5.65
N GLY A 242 -14.50 2.08 -5.91
CA GLY A 242 -14.35 3.51 -5.66
C GLY A 242 -14.57 3.87 -4.19
N THR A 243 -14.07 3.05 -3.28
CA THR A 243 -14.39 3.18 -1.86
C THR A 243 -13.18 2.82 -1.00
N VAL A 244 -13.00 3.53 0.09
CA VAL A 244 -12.22 3.08 1.23
C VAL A 244 -13.19 2.81 2.38
N TRP A 245 -13.13 1.62 2.95
CA TRP A 245 -13.92 1.25 4.11
C TRP A 245 -13.13 1.52 5.38
N LEU A 246 -13.73 2.16 6.36
CA LEU A 246 -13.19 2.23 7.71
C LEU A 246 -13.89 1.18 8.56
N PHE A 247 -13.14 0.22 9.08
CA PHE A 247 -13.62 -0.83 9.96
C PHE A 247 -13.10 -0.60 11.38
N SER A 248 -13.93 -0.89 12.37
CA SER A 248 -13.49 -0.93 13.75
C SER A 248 -12.51 -2.07 14.01
N ARG A 249 -11.80 -2.04 15.13
CA ARG A 249 -10.95 -3.15 15.61
C ARG A 249 -11.68 -4.48 15.77
N LEU A 250 -13.01 -4.47 15.74
CA LEU A 250 -13.87 -5.66 15.79
C LEU A 250 -14.39 -6.08 14.40
N GLY A 251 -14.06 -5.33 13.34
CA GLY A 251 -14.50 -5.61 11.97
C GLY A 251 -15.87 -5.01 11.61
N GLU A 252 -16.43 -4.15 12.44
CA GLU A 252 -17.68 -3.43 12.15
C GLU A 252 -17.41 -2.29 11.16
N PRO A 253 -18.20 -2.11 10.08
CA PRO A 253 -18.03 -0.99 9.18
C PRO A 253 -18.47 0.31 9.85
N LEU A 254 -17.51 1.22 10.08
CA LEU A 254 -17.74 2.53 10.71
C LEU A 254 -18.09 3.61 9.71
N GLN A 255 -17.43 3.58 8.53
CA GLN A 255 -17.60 4.59 7.50
C GLN A 255 -17.32 4.03 6.11
N ARG A 256 -18.06 4.52 5.11
CA ARG A 256 -17.78 4.36 3.70
C ARG A 256 -17.23 5.67 3.15
N ILE A 257 -15.94 5.70 2.79
CA ILE A 257 -15.27 6.86 2.20
C ILE A 257 -15.32 6.69 0.69
N ARG A 258 -16.11 7.52 0.01
CA ARG A 258 -16.41 7.38 -1.42
C ARG A 258 -15.47 8.25 -2.25
N SER A 259 -14.90 7.68 -3.31
CA SER A 259 -14.08 8.38 -4.27
C SER A 259 -14.87 9.45 -5.02
N ALA A 260 -14.32 10.67 -5.10
CA ALA A 260 -14.81 11.76 -5.94
C ALA A 260 -14.28 11.69 -7.38
N ALA A 261 -13.50 10.66 -7.72
CA ALA A 261 -12.91 10.48 -9.05
C ALA A 261 -13.27 9.12 -9.63
N GLY A 262 -12.30 8.25 -9.91
CA GLY A 262 -12.54 6.93 -10.48
C GLY A 262 -12.84 5.84 -9.44
N LEU A 263 -12.86 4.59 -9.91
CA LEU A 263 -13.19 3.43 -9.08
C LEU A 263 -11.96 2.67 -8.57
N ALA A 264 -10.75 3.04 -9.01
CA ALA A 264 -9.52 2.34 -8.65
C ALA A 264 -8.84 2.98 -7.43
N THR A 265 -9.50 2.94 -6.27
CA THR A 265 -8.88 3.32 -4.99
C THR A 265 -7.91 2.21 -4.58
N THR A 266 -6.59 2.44 -4.77
CA THR A 266 -5.57 1.40 -4.62
C THR A 266 -4.95 1.38 -3.23
N ASN A 267 -4.48 2.51 -2.70
CA ASN A 267 -3.81 2.51 -1.41
C ASN A 267 -4.13 3.80 -0.63
N CYS A 268 -3.80 3.84 0.66
CA CYS A 268 -4.05 5.01 1.48
C CYS A 268 -3.01 5.20 2.59
N ALA A 269 -2.85 6.45 3.02
CA ALA A 269 -2.01 6.82 4.14
C ALA A 269 -2.62 7.98 4.92
N TYR A 270 -2.53 7.92 6.24
CA TYR A 270 -2.85 9.05 7.09
C TYR A 270 -1.73 10.10 7.06
N GLY A 271 -2.12 11.37 7.00
CA GLY A 271 -1.19 12.49 6.97
C GLY A 271 -1.85 13.79 7.41
N GLY A 272 -1.23 14.92 7.02
CA GLY A 272 -1.56 16.21 7.56
C GLY A 272 -0.93 16.44 8.93
N ARG A 273 -1.01 17.67 9.43
CA ARG A 273 -0.33 18.08 10.66
C ARG A 273 -0.79 17.31 11.91
N ASP A 274 -2.07 16.96 11.96
CA ASP A 274 -2.70 16.20 13.05
C ASP A 274 -2.92 14.72 12.73
N ARG A 275 -2.50 14.28 11.54
CA ARG A 275 -2.65 12.92 11.01
C ARG A 275 -4.12 12.48 10.88
N LYS A 276 -5.06 13.40 10.77
CA LYS A 276 -6.50 13.10 10.62
C LYS A 276 -6.97 13.10 9.18
N SER A 277 -6.14 13.54 8.24
CA SER A 277 -6.44 13.44 6.82
C SER A 277 -6.00 12.08 6.27
N LEU A 278 -6.91 11.38 5.62
CA LEU A 278 -6.61 10.17 4.86
C LEU A 278 -6.38 10.54 3.39
N PHE A 279 -5.19 10.25 2.87
CA PHE A 279 -4.83 10.43 1.47
C PHE A 279 -4.92 9.09 0.75
N ILE A 280 -5.57 9.08 -0.42
CA ILE A 280 -5.93 7.85 -1.12
C ILE A 280 -5.44 7.97 -2.56
N THR A 281 -4.66 7.00 -3.03
CA THR A 281 -4.31 6.89 -4.45
C THR A 281 -5.51 6.36 -5.24
N GLU A 282 -5.86 7.06 -6.31
CA GLU A 282 -6.90 6.67 -7.26
C GLU A 282 -6.28 6.56 -8.65
N SER A 283 -6.08 5.33 -9.09
CA SER A 283 -5.18 5.02 -10.22
C SER A 283 -5.85 5.11 -11.58
N ALA A 284 -7.19 5.04 -11.65
CA ALA A 284 -7.91 5.19 -12.93
C ALA A 284 -7.80 6.60 -13.52
N THR A 285 -7.70 7.62 -12.66
CA THR A 285 -7.61 9.03 -13.08
C THR A 285 -6.26 9.67 -12.75
N GLY A 286 -5.33 8.91 -12.14
CA GLY A 286 -4.05 9.44 -11.68
C GLY A 286 -4.19 10.52 -10.61
N SER A 287 -5.14 10.34 -9.69
CA SER A 287 -5.47 11.31 -8.64
C SER A 287 -5.04 10.82 -7.27
N VAL A 288 -4.74 11.77 -6.39
CA VAL A 288 -4.70 11.55 -4.95
C VAL A 288 -5.91 12.24 -4.34
N LEU A 289 -6.72 11.48 -3.61
CA LEU A 289 -7.91 11.98 -2.94
C LEU A 289 -7.62 12.23 -1.46
N ARG A 290 -8.44 13.06 -0.82
CA ARG A 290 -8.36 13.38 0.60
C ARG A 290 -9.73 13.28 1.28
N ALA A 291 -9.74 12.71 2.49
CA ALA A 291 -10.89 12.69 3.41
C ALA A 291 -10.43 13.06 4.82
N GLU A 292 -11.27 13.77 5.57
CA GLU A 292 -11.00 14.09 6.97
C GLU A 292 -11.68 13.07 7.89
N LEU A 293 -10.92 12.51 8.83
CA LEU A 293 -11.37 11.48 9.75
C LEU A 293 -11.25 11.96 11.21
N PRO A 294 -12.12 11.48 12.13
CA PRO A 294 -12.13 11.95 13.49
C PRO A 294 -10.91 11.50 14.31
N VAL A 295 -10.37 10.32 14.00
CA VAL A 295 -9.24 9.70 14.71
C VAL A 295 -7.97 9.88 13.90
N ALA A 296 -6.88 10.23 14.57
CA ALA A 296 -5.57 10.37 13.92
C ALA A 296 -5.04 9.01 13.46
N GLY A 297 -4.40 8.96 12.32
CA GLY A 297 -3.68 7.77 11.86
C GLY A 297 -2.50 7.44 12.77
N ARG A 298 -2.16 6.16 12.86
CA ARG A 298 -0.97 5.71 13.58
C ARG A 298 0.29 6.37 13.01
N ALA A 299 1.20 6.81 13.89
CA ALA A 299 2.45 7.40 13.45
C ALA A 299 3.27 6.39 12.61
N MET A 300 3.68 6.80 11.42
CA MET A 300 4.57 5.99 10.59
C MET A 300 5.92 5.78 11.28
N TYR A 301 6.62 4.70 10.94
CA TYR A 301 7.93 4.36 11.50
C TYR A 301 8.93 5.51 11.38
N SER A 302 8.90 6.27 10.29
CA SER A 302 9.75 7.45 10.09
C SER A 302 9.48 8.60 11.06
N HIS A 303 8.33 8.61 11.74
CA HIS A 303 7.88 9.66 12.64
C HIS A 303 7.85 9.23 14.13
N GLN A 304 8.35 8.04 14.42
CA GLN A 304 8.43 7.49 15.78
C GLN A 304 9.76 7.82 16.46
#